data_644e52042f0bacf0a842c03f2fe2e0d0
#
_entry.id   644e52042f0bacf0a842c03f2fe2e0d0
#
_cell.length_a   1.000
_cell.length_b   1.000
_cell.length_c   1.000
_cell.angle_alpha   90.00
_cell.angle_beta   90.00
_cell.angle_gamma   90.00
#
_symmetry.space_group_name_H-M   'P 1'
#
loop_
_entity.id
_entity.type
_entity.pdbx_description
1 polymer ?
#
loop_
_entity_poly.entity_id
_entity_poly.type
_entity_poly.pdbx_seq_one_letter_code
_entity_poly.pdbx_strand_id
1 'polypeptide(L)'
;MLLPLMSTGAAAPVLRFADCKSGRPIVLVGCMHYNPVSVALAERVVRELAEEDQLGAVALEVCPSRWDSTLRTQPRGSLLRRICDNEFQAAAEVAEDFSCGLALADQSIEVTSGRLAQLAKQTVVQLFTGEAEAVRRDIGVGWRALQGEGVRAGAYVSPGLLLGAPVALLRYLAGSPIFAGALLALIAFTLGLEEISDPAAPAVEYAADLAFSGLETVVLLRVMLVGLIEERNFALARNIRAASMQVLTPPEAARERGAGKDGAAVVAVLGMAHLNGVRKLLTTSRAV
;
A
#
# COMPACT_ATOMS: atom_id res chain seq x y z
N MET A 1 28.07 5.66 6.29
CA MET A 1 28.45 5.42 4.88
C MET A 1 27.63 4.23 4.42
N LEU A 2 26.49 4.48 3.71
CA LEU A 2 25.57 3.42 3.25
C LEU A 2 26.24 2.65 2.11
N LEU A 3 26.62 1.40 2.34
CA LEU A 3 27.11 0.50 1.30
C LEU A 3 25.98 0.18 0.30
N PRO A 4 26.23 0.24 -1.01
CA PRO A 4 25.25 -0.18 -2.00
C PRO A 4 25.15 -1.71 -1.97
N LEU A 5 23.98 -2.23 -1.58
CA LEU A 5 23.62 -3.64 -1.82
C LEU A 5 23.61 -3.88 -3.33
N MET A 6 24.48 -4.78 -3.78
CA MET A 6 24.61 -5.15 -5.19
C MET A 6 23.28 -5.67 -5.74
N SER A 7 22.75 -4.94 -6.72
CA SER A 7 21.59 -5.30 -7.52
C SER A 7 21.95 -6.47 -8.44
N THR A 8 21.44 -7.65 -8.13
CA THR A 8 21.40 -8.76 -9.09
C THR A 8 20.02 -8.78 -9.76
N GLY A 9 19.93 -8.30 -10.99
CA GLY A 9 18.75 -8.43 -11.87
C GLY A 9 17.53 -7.64 -11.38
N ALA A 10 16.70 -7.14 -12.27
CA ALA A 10 15.49 -6.30 -12.09
C ALA A 10 15.37 -5.67 -10.67
N ALA A 11 15.68 -4.39 -10.55
CA ALA A 11 15.81 -3.69 -9.27
C ALA A 11 14.61 -3.99 -8.34
N ALA A 12 14.91 -4.64 -7.21
CA ALA A 12 13.90 -4.87 -6.17
C ALA A 12 13.22 -3.54 -5.81
N PRO A 13 11.90 -3.50 -5.53
CA PRO A 13 11.19 -2.27 -5.21
C PRO A 13 11.54 -1.78 -3.79
N VAL A 14 12.81 -1.43 -3.58
CA VAL A 14 13.33 -0.89 -2.31
C VAL A 14 13.94 0.47 -2.57
N LEU A 15 13.46 1.47 -1.84
CA LEU A 15 13.95 2.85 -1.90
C LEU A 15 14.62 3.23 -0.59
N ARG A 16 15.83 3.80 -0.66
CA ARG A 16 16.61 4.25 0.49
C ARG A 16 16.87 5.75 0.36
N PHE A 17 16.53 6.53 1.38
CA PHE A 17 16.74 7.98 1.44
C PHE A 17 16.69 8.47 2.90
N ALA A 18 16.99 9.73 3.13
CA ALA A 18 16.78 10.37 4.42
C ALA A 18 15.46 11.18 4.41
N ASP A 19 14.67 11.10 5.48
CA ASP A 19 13.54 12.01 5.67
C ASP A 19 14.02 13.44 5.86
N CYS A 20 13.46 14.37 5.11
CA CYS A 20 13.92 15.76 5.09
C CYS A 20 13.69 16.52 6.40
N LYS A 21 12.82 16.03 7.30
CA LYS A 21 12.52 16.67 8.59
C LYS A 21 13.27 16.04 9.75
N SER A 22 13.31 14.70 9.83
CA SER A 22 14.02 14.00 10.91
C SER A 22 15.50 13.76 10.61
N GLY A 23 15.91 13.85 9.32
CA GLY A 23 17.25 13.48 8.88
C GLY A 23 17.53 11.96 8.93
N ARG A 24 16.59 11.15 9.40
CA ARG A 24 16.78 9.71 9.58
C ARG A 24 16.70 8.94 8.27
N PRO A 25 17.48 7.86 8.14
CA PRO A 25 17.35 6.94 7.01
C PRO A 25 15.97 6.29 7.02
N ILE A 26 15.31 6.31 5.85
CA ILE A 26 14.06 5.61 5.58
C ILE A 26 14.34 4.58 4.48
N VAL A 27 13.83 3.37 4.69
CA VAL A 27 13.85 2.30 3.71
C VAL A 27 12.41 1.92 3.39
N LEU A 28 11.93 2.24 2.20
CA LEU A 28 10.62 1.80 1.74
C LEU A 28 10.77 0.47 1.00
N VAL A 29 9.99 -0.52 1.41
CA VAL A 29 9.91 -1.84 0.76
C VAL A 29 8.54 -1.95 0.10
N GLY A 30 8.54 -2.04 -1.23
CA GLY A 30 7.32 -2.14 -2.02
C GLY A 30 6.87 -3.57 -2.21
N CYS A 31 5.63 -3.85 -1.87
CA CYS A 31 5.06 -5.19 -1.90
C CYS A 31 3.85 -5.29 -2.82
N MET A 32 3.73 -6.38 -3.53
CA MET A 32 2.46 -6.90 -3.99
C MET A 32 1.92 -7.76 -2.84
N HIS A 33 0.83 -7.33 -2.23
CA HIS A 33 0.30 -7.98 -1.03
C HIS A 33 0.12 -9.49 -1.20
N TYR A 34 0.49 -10.26 -0.16
CA TYR A 34 0.46 -11.73 -0.13
C TYR A 34 1.34 -12.45 -1.15
N ASN A 35 2.08 -11.74 -1.99
CA ASN A 35 2.98 -12.33 -2.96
C ASN A 35 4.22 -12.94 -2.26
N PRO A 36 4.55 -14.23 -2.49
CA PRO A 36 5.67 -14.87 -1.81
C PRO A 36 7.01 -14.14 -1.98
N VAL A 37 7.25 -13.54 -3.15
CA VAL A 37 8.48 -12.76 -3.42
C VAL A 37 8.51 -11.48 -2.60
N SER A 38 7.36 -10.81 -2.44
CA SER A 38 7.23 -9.61 -1.62
C SER A 38 7.39 -9.92 -0.13
N VAL A 39 6.79 -11.03 0.33
CA VAL A 39 6.92 -11.50 1.73
C VAL A 39 8.39 -11.75 2.06
N ALA A 40 9.09 -12.55 1.23
CA ALA A 40 10.51 -12.85 1.42
C ALA A 40 11.39 -11.59 1.32
N LEU A 41 11.04 -10.62 0.47
CA LEU A 41 11.76 -9.36 0.35
C LEU A 41 11.61 -8.52 1.62
N ALA A 42 10.39 -8.37 2.13
CA ALA A 42 10.12 -7.59 3.34
C ALA A 42 10.85 -8.18 4.56
N GLU A 43 10.71 -9.50 4.77
CA GLU A 43 11.41 -10.21 5.83
C GLU A 43 12.93 -10.02 5.74
N ARG A 44 13.51 -10.24 4.56
CA ARG A 44 14.94 -10.11 4.34
C ARG A 44 15.47 -8.72 4.64
N VAL A 45 14.83 -7.67 4.11
CA VAL A 45 15.30 -6.28 4.29
C VAL A 45 15.24 -5.86 5.76
N VAL A 46 14.18 -6.25 6.48
CA VAL A 46 14.06 -5.97 7.91
C VAL A 46 15.12 -6.72 8.71
N ARG A 47 15.33 -8.00 8.40
CA ARG A 47 16.31 -8.86 9.08
C ARG A 47 17.75 -8.37 8.86
N GLU A 48 18.13 -8.07 7.61
CA GLU A 48 19.47 -7.56 7.27
C GLU A 48 19.80 -6.30 8.10
N LEU A 49 18.87 -5.33 8.17
CA LEU A 49 19.09 -4.11 8.95
C LEU A 49 19.06 -4.35 10.47
N ALA A 50 18.30 -5.33 10.94
CA ALA A 50 18.29 -5.71 12.35
C ALA A 50 19.60 -6.40 12.77
N GLU A 51 20.11 -7.32 11.98
CA GLU A 51 21.40 -8.02 12.20
C GLU A 51 22.59 -7.06 12.13
N GLU A 52 22.52 -6.03 11.29
CA GLU A 52 23.53 -4.96 11.21
C GLU A 52 23.38 -3.90 12.31
N ASP A 53 22.40 -4.05 13.21
CA ASP A 53 22.10 -3.09 14.29
C ASP A 53 21.72 -1.68 13.75
N GLN A 54 21.15 -1.63 12.54
CA GLN A 54 20.74 -0.42 11.85
C GLN A 54 19.21 -0.23 11.82
N LEU A 55 18.43 -1.16 12.38
CA LEU A 55 16.96 -1.08 12.43
C LEU A 55 16.49 -0.32 13.67
N GLY A 56 15.80 0.78 13.47
CA GLY A 56 15.19 1.55 14.57
C GLY A 56 13.72 1.21 14.79
N ALA A 57 12.96 1.06 13.71
CA ALA A 57 11.55 0.68 13.76
C ALA A 57 11.09 0.12 12.41
N VAL A 58 9.99 -0.65 12.45
CA VAL A 58 9.25 -1.10 11.27
C VAL A 58 7.91 -0.38 11.22
N ALA A 59 7.57 0.21 10.08
CA ALA A 59 6.28 0.83 9.82
C ALA A 59 5.50 -0.01 8.79
N LEU A 60 4.25 -0.35 9.10
CA LEU A 60 3.41 -1.21 8.27
C LEU A 60 2.22 -0.45 7.69
N GLU A 61 1.88 -0.69 6.42
CA GLU A 61 0.66 -0.17 5.78
C GLU A 61 -0.57 -0.94 6.26
N VAL A 62 -0.83 -0.88 7.54
CA VAL A 62 -2.02 -1.47 8.17
C VAL A 62 -2.49 -0.57 9.30
N CYS A 63 -3.81 -0.46 9.49
CA CYS A 63 -4.38 0.28 10.62
C CYS A 63 -4.56 -0.63 11.85
N PRO A 64 -4.71 -0.06 13.05
CA PRO A 64 -4.81 -0.85 14.29
C PRO A 64 -5.93 -1.89 14.26
N SER A 65 -7.14 -1.54 13.81
CA SER A 65 -8.28 -2.48 13.78
C SER A 65 -8.03 -3.68 12.84
N ARG A 66 -7.42 -3.44 11.67
CA ARG A 66 -7.02 -4.50 10.73
C ARG A 66 -5.89 -5.36 11.32
N TRP A 67 -4.92 -4.72 11.96
CA TRP A 67 -3.80 -5.43 12.58
C TRP A 67 -4.27 -6.37 13.68
N ASP A 68 -5.10 -5.88 14.61
CA ASP A 68 -5.68 -6.69 15.69
C ASP A 68 -6.52 -7.85 15.15
N SER A 69 -7.28 -7.62 14.07
CA SER A 69 -8.03 -8.67 13.39
C SER A 69 -7.11 -9.73 12.79
N THR A 70 -6.02 -9.29 12.13
CA THR A 70 -5.02 -10.18 11.54
C THR A 70 -4.36 -11.06 12.60
N LEU A 71 -3.91 -10.47 13.71
CA LEU A 71 -3.27 -11.24 14.79
C LEU A 71 -4.22 -12.25 15.45
N ARG A 72 -5.50 -11.92 15.56
CA ARG A 72 -6.51 -12.84 16.11
C ARG A 72 -6.81 -14.02 15.17
N THR A 73 -6.89 -13.76 13.87
CA THR A 73 -7.24 -14.78 12.88
C THR A 73 -6.04 -15.60 12.42
N GLN A 74 -4.86 -15.01 12.42
CA GLN A 74 -3.61 -15.59 11.94
C GLN A 74 -2.50 -15.47 12.99
N PRO A 75 -2.67 -16.03 14.21
CA PRO A 75 -1.64 -15.92 15.23
C PRO A 75 -0.34 -16.61 14.79
N ARG A 76 0.81 -16.07 15.26
CA ARG A 76 2.15 -16.59 14.93
C ARG A 76 2.22 -18.11 15.15
N GLY A 77 2.73 -18.84 14.16
CA GLY A 77 2.87 -20.30 14.19
C GLY A 77 1.59 -21.09 13.80
N SER A 78 0.42 -20.45 13.65
CA SER A 78 -0.80 -21.13 13.23
C SER A 78 -0.74 -21.61 11.78
N LEU A 79 -1.59 -22.60 11.44
CA LEU A 79 -1.71 -23.10 10.07
C LEU A 79 -2.20 -21.98 9.13
N LEU A 80 -3.17 -21.19 9.56
CA LEU A 80 -3.71 -20.10 8.76
C LEU A 80 -2.66 -19.02 8.48
N ARG A 81 -1.78 -18.70 9.47
CA ARG A 81 -0.64 -17.81 9.27
C ARG A 81 0.31 -18.31 8.19
N ARG A 82 0.55 -19.62 8.10
CA ARG A 82 1.42 -20.21 7.07
C ARG A 82 0.76 -20.20 5.68
N ILE A 83 -0.53 -20.43 5.61
CA ILE A 83 -1.28 -20.45 4.34
C ILE A 83 -1.46 -19.01 3.81
N CYS A 84 -1.92 -18.08 4.66
CA CYS A 84 -2.17 -16.67 4.33
C CYS A 84 -0.95 -15.80 4.65
N ASP A 85 0.25 -16.31 4.45
CA ASP A 85 1.51 -15.60 4.70
C ASP A 85 1.53 -14.24 4.01
N ASN A 86 1.88 -13.20 4.76
CA ASN A 86 1.89 -11.83 4.27
C ASN A 86 3.11 -11.06 4.77
N GLU A 87 3.49 -10.04 4.03
CA GLU A 87 4.67 -9.21 4.26
C GLU A 87 4.64 -8.42 5.56
N PHE A 88 3.45 -8.02 6.02
CA PHE A 88 3.30 -7.23 7.24
C PHE A 88 3.62 -8.06 8.48
N GLN A 89 3.05 -9.27 8.56
CA GLN A 89 3.34 -10.18 9.67
C GLN A 89 4.79 -10.67 9.62
N ALA A 90 5.33 -10.97 8.43
CA ALA A 90 6.71 -11.38 8.27
C ALA A 90 7.68 -10.29 8.79
N ALA A 91 7.46 -9.03 8.41
CA ALA A 91 8.26 -7.91 8.87
C ALA A 91 8.09 -7.64 10.39
N ALA A 92 6.86 -7.74 10.92
CA ALA A 92 6.58 -7.54 12.33
C ALA A 92 7.20 -8.63 13.21
N GLU A 93 7.15 -9.89 12.78
CA GLU A 93 7.75 -11.01 13.50
C GLU A 93 9.28 -10.85 13.63
N VAL A 94 9.95 -10.35 12.57
CA VAL A 94 11.38 -10.01 12.67
C VAL A 94 11.61 -8.83 13.61
N ALA A 95 10.80 -7.77 13.54
CA ALA A 95 10.94 -6.63 14.45
C ALA A 95 10.77 -7.06 15.92
N GLU A 96 9.84 -7.97 16.21
CA GLU A 96 9.63 -8.56 17.53
C GLU A 96 10.85 -9.37 18.00
N ASP A 97 11.39 -10.26 17.14
CA ASP A 97 12.54 -11.09 17.42
C ASP A 97 13.78 -10.26 17.81
N PHE A 98 13.93 -9.07 17.22
CA PHE A 98 15.03 -8.13 17.51
C PHE A 98 14.63 -7.00 18.47
N SER A 99 13.45 -7.06 19.09
CA SER A 99 12.93 -6.05 20.02
C SER A 99 12.91 -4.63 19.44
N CYS A 100 12.67 -4.48 18.14
CA CYS A 100 12.54 -3.20 17.46
C CYS A 100 11.11 -2.65 17.54
N GLY A 101 10.97 -1.33 17.41
CA GLY A 101 9.67 -0.66 17.41
C GLY A 101 8.81 -1.04 16.20
N LEU A 102 7.48 -1.14 16.44
CA LEU A 102 6.49 -1.35 15.38
C LEU A 102 5.53 -0.16 15.32
N ALA A 103 5.32 0.39 14.13
CA ALA A 103 4.37 1.47 13.86
C ALA A 103 3.33 1.03 12.82
N LEU A 104 2.05 1.27 13.11
CA LEU A 104 0.96 1.04 12.17
C LEU A 104 0.71 2.36 11.43
N ALA A 105 1.09 2.40 10.16
CA ALA A 105 1.20 3.65 9.41
C ALA A 105 -0.04 4.00 8.57
N ASP A 106 -0.97 3.07 8.39
CA ASP A 106 -2.18 3.34 7.60
C ASP A 106 -3.26 4.07 8.41
N GLN A 107 -4.14 4.77 7.72
CA GLN A 107 -5.34 5.35 8.32
C GLN A 107 -6.41 4.27 8.59
N SER A 108 -7.37 4.58 9.45
CA SER A 108 -8.42 3.62 9.78
C SER A 108 -9.29 3.27 8.56
N ILE A 109 -9.79 2.03 8.53
CA ILE A 109 -10.61 1.54 7.43
C ILE A 109 -11.94 2.31 7.32
N GLU A 110 -12.46 2.79 8.44
CA GLU A 110 -13.70 3.57 8.50
C GLU A 110 -13.52 4.93 7.82
N VAL A 111 -12.39 5.61 8.07
CA VAL A 111 -12.04 6.87 7.39
C VAL A 111 -11.88 6.64 5.89
N THR A 112 -11.15 5.58 5.52
CA THR A 112 -10.94 5.23 4.12
C THR A 112 -12.26 4.95 3.42
N SER A 113 -13.10 4.06 3.94
CA SER A 113 -14.37 3.67 3.31
C SER A 113 -15.34 4.84 3.19
N GLY A 114 -15.47 5.66 4.24
CA GLY A 114 -16.28 6.87 4.21
C GLY A 114 -15.81 7.86 3.14
N ARG A 115 -14.49 8.03 3.00
CA ARG A 115 -13.90 8.91 1.97
C ARG A 115 -14.12 8.39 0.55
N LEU A 116 -13.97 7.07 0.31
CA LEU A 116 -14.25 6.47 -0.98
C LEU A 116 -15.70 6.66 -1.41
N ALA A 117 -16.66 6.41 -0.50
CA ALA A 117 -18.08 6.65 -0.76
C ALA A 117 -18.37 8.14 -1.08
N GLN A 118 -17.73 9.06 -0.34
CA GLN A 118 -17.85 10.48 -0.60
C GLN A 118 -17.29 10.87 -1.98
N LEU A 119 -16.11 10.38 -2.35
CA LEU A 119 -15.49 10.63 -3.66
C LEU A 119 -16.36 10.09 -4.79
N ALA A 120 -16.91 8.89 -4.66
CA ALA A 120 -17.82 8.32 -5.65
C ALA A 120 -19.03 9.22 -5.86
N LYS A 121 -19.73 9.59 -4.77
CA LYS A 121 -20.89 10.51 -4.82
C LYS A 121 -20.52 11.86 -5.43
N GLN A 122 -19.42 12.47 -4.99
CA GLN A 122 -18.96 13.76 -5.51
C GLN A 122 -18.64 13.70 -7.00
N THR A 123 -18.03 12.60 -7.47
CA THR A 123 -17.72 12.43 -8.89
C THR A 123 -18.96 12.47 -9.75
N VAL A 124 -19.98 11.69 -9.35
CA VAL A 124 -21.27 11.67 -10.06
C VAL A 124 -21.88 13.08 -10.10
N VAL A 125 -21.99 13.74 -8.94
CA VAL A 125 -22.58 15.10 -8.87
C VAL A 125 -21.80 16.07 -9.77
N GLN A 126 -20.47 16.10 -9.69
CA GLN A 126 -19.64 17.04 -10.44
C GLN A 126 -19.70 16.82 -11.96
N LEU A 127 -19.81 15.58 -12.42
CA LEU A 127 -19.99 15.30 -13.83
C LEU A 127 -21.34 15.82 -14.35
N PHE A 128 -22.41 15.73 -13.57
CA PHE A 128 -23.74 16.23 -13.97
C PHE A 128 -23.92 17.74 -13.76
N THR A 129 -23.11 18.38 -12.91
CA THR A 129 -23.15 19.85 -12.68
C THR A 129 -22.15 20.62 -13.55
N GLY A 130 -21.47 19.97 -14.48
CA GLY A 130 -20.52 20.61 -15.38
C GLY A 130 -19.11 20.83 -14.82
N GLU A 131 -18.78 20.21 -13.68
CA GLU A 131 -17.47 20.32 -13.03
C GLU A 131 -16.49 19.19 -13.43
N ALA A 132 -16.64 18.64 -14.65
CA ALA A 132 -15.80 17.54 -15.17
C ALA A 132 -14.29 17.85 -15.13
N GLU A 133 -13.91 19.14 -15.28
CA GLU A 133 -12.52 19.56 -15.20
C GLU A 133 -11.91 19.37 -13.80
N ALA A 134 -12.70 19.54 -12.74
CA ALA A 134 -12.24 19.24 -11.37
C ALA A 134 -11.96 17.75 -11.21
N VAL A 135 -12.85 16.89 -11.71
CA VAL A 135 -12.66 15.43 -11.71
C VAL A 135 -11.42 15.03 -12.49
N ARG A 136 -11.22 15.57 -13.71
CA ARG A 136 -10.05 15.31 -14.55
C ARG A 136 -8.74 15.73 -13.85
N ARG A 137 -8.75 16.91 -13.21
CA ARG A 137 -7.58 17.43 -12.47
C ARG A 137 -7.21 16.50 -11.31
N ASP A 138 -8.17 16.06 -10.52
CA ASP A 138 -7.95 15.18 -9.37
C ASP A 138 -7.39 13.82 -9.81
N ILE A 139 -7.97 13.20 -10.84
CA ILE A 139 -7.44 11.98 -11.47
C ILE A 139 -5.99 12.21 -11.93
N GLY A 140 -5.71 13.35 -12.58
CA GLY A 140 -4.35 13.70 -12.99
C GLY A 140 -3.36 13.88 -11.85
N VAL A 141 -3.80 14.37 -10.67
CA VAL A 141 -2.96 14.46 -9.47
C VAL A 141 -2.67 13.06 -8.93
N GLY A 142 -3.70 12.23 -8.75
CA GLY A 142 -3.52 10.84 -8.29
C GLY A 142 -2.66 10.01 -9.25
N TRP A 143 -2.80 10.20 -10.56
CA TRP A 143 -1.93 9.55 -11.55
C TRP A 143 -0.46 9.94 -11.39
N ARG A 144 -0.19 11.24 -11.15
CA ARG A 144 1.18 11.72 -10.87
C ARG A 144 1.75 11.20 -9.55
N ALA A 145 0.89 10.83 -8.59
CA ALA A 145 1.34 10.21 -7.34
C ALA A 145 1.91 8.80 -7.55
N LEU A 146 1.40 8.06 -8.55
CA LEU A 146 1.97 6.77 -8.95
C LEU A 146 3.31 6.91 -9.67
N GLN A 147 3.47 7.98 -10.44
CA GLN A 147 4.66 8.22 -11.24
C GLN A 147 5.79 8.79 -10.36
N GLY A 148 7.01 8.38 -10.65
CA GLY A 148 8.19 8.92 -9.98
C GLY A 148 9.46 8.21 -10.41
N GLU A 149 10.59 8.79 -10.01
CA GLU A 149 11.92 8.25 -10.33
C GLU A 149 12.32 7.08 -9.41
N GLY A 150 11.55 6.82 -8.35
CA GLY A 150 11.89 5.82 -7.34
C GLY A 150 11.69 4.39 -7.84
N VAL A 151 10.47 4.06 -8.25
CA VAL A 151 10.11 2.74 -8.78
C VAL A 151 9.58 2.90 -10.19
N ARG A 152 10.26 2.26 -11.14
CA ARG A 152 9.86 2.25 -12.55
C ARG A 152 8.72 1.26 -12.78
N ALA A 153 7.89 1.50 -13.78
CA ALA A 153 6.76 0.63 -14.14
C ALA A 153 7.17 -0.85 -14.33
N GLY A 154 8.36 -1.13 -14.87
CA GLY A 154 8.87 -2.48 -15.02
C GLY A 154 9.06 -3.27 -13.72
N ALA A 155 9.21 -2.61 -12.58
CA ALA A 155 9.31 -3.30 -11.29
C ALA A 155 7.98 -3.95 -10.88
N TYR A 156 6.84 -3.39 -11.32
CA TYR A 156 5.50 -3.93 -11.05
C TYR A 156 5.19 -5.22 -11.82
N VAL A 157 5.89 -5.43 -12.93
CA VAL A 157 5.68 -6.57 -13.85
C VAL A 157 6.92 -7.48 -13.91
N SER A 158 7.72 -7.51 -12.84
CA SER A 158 8.87 -8.41 -12.80
C SER A 158 8.42 -9.88 -12.86
N PRO A 159 9.18 -10.77 -13.54
CA PRO A 159 8.78 -12.18 -13.69
C PRO A 159 8.47 -12.88 -12.36
N GLY A 160 9.25 -12.61 -11.31
CA GLY A 160 9.00 -13.18 -9.98
C GLY A 160 7.66 -12.76 -9.37
N LEU A 161 7.28 -11.48 -9.49
CA LEU A 161 5.99 -11.00 -9.02
C LEU A 161 4.83 -11.57 -9.84
N LEU A 162 4.98 -11.66 -11.16
CA LEU A 162 3.95 -12.24 -12.03
C LEU A 162 3.71 -13.71 -11.72
N LEU A 163 4.77 -14.50 -11.54
CA LEU A 163 4.67 -15.91 -11.15
C LEU A 163 4.05 -16.10 -9.75
N GLY A 164 4.29 -15.16 -8.84
CA GLY A 164 3.70 -15.17 -7.51
C GLY A 164 2.26 -14.64 -7.44
N ALA A 165 1.76 -13.96 -8.47
CA ALA A 165 0.45 -13.32 -8.46
C ALA A 165 -0.74 -14.29 -8.23
N PRO A 166 -0.80 -15.48 -8.84
CA PRO A 166 -1.88 -16.44 -8.53
C PRO A 166 -1.89 -16.87 -7.06
N VAL A 167 -0.71 -17.08 -6.47
CA VAL A 167 -0.60 -17.43 -5.05
C VAL A 167 -1.04 -16.25 -4.17
N ALA A 168 -0.65 -15.03 -4.52
CA ALA A 168 -1.09 -13.82 -3.84
C ALA A 168 -2.62 -13.68 -3.86
N LEU A 169 -3.24 -13.90 -5.02
CA LEU A 169 -4.70 -13.85 -5.17
C LEU A 169 -5.38 -14.91 -4.28
N LEU A 170 -4.93 -16.16 -4.31
CA LEU A 170 -5.49 -17.23 -3.48
C LEU A 170 -5.35 -16.92 -1.98
N ARG A 171 -4.21 -16.43 -1.52
CA ARG A 171 -3.97 -16.02 -0.13
C ARG A 171 -4.88 -14.86 0.27
N TYR A 172 -5.05 -13.88 -0.62
CA TYR A 172 -5.91 -12.72 -0.39
C TYR A 172 -7.38 -13.13 -0.25
N LEU A 173 -7.87 -14.02 -1.12
CA LEU A 173 -9.23 -14.56 -1.06
C LEU A 173 -9.44 -15.38 0.20
N ALA A 174 -8.48 -16.22 0.60
CA ALA A 174 -8.54 -17.00 1.82
C ALA A 174 -8.52 -16.13 3.10
N GLY A 175 -7.75 -15.04 3.08
CA GLY A 175 -7.64 -14.10 4.20
C GLY A 175 -8.79 -13.11 4.33
N SER A 176 -9.58 -12.91 3.27
CA SER A 176 -10.66 -11.92 3.22
C SER A 176 -11.93 -12.45 2.53
N PRO A 177 -12.77 -13.23 3.24
CA PRO A 177 -13.98 -13.80 2.65
C PRO A 177 -14.97 -12.75 2.13
N ILE A 178 -15.00 -11.57 2.73
CA ILE A 178 -15.84 -10.45 2.26
C ILE A 178 -15.38 -9.99 0.87
N PHE A 179 -14.06 -9.84 0.68
CA PHE A 179 -13.50 -9.48 -0.63
C PHE A 179 -13.73 -10.59 -1.65
N ALA A 180 -13.56 -11.85 -1.26
CA ALA A 180 -13.86 -12.99 -2.13
C ALA A 180 -15.32 -12.96 -2.60
N GLY A 181 -16.26 -12.73 -1.68
CA GLY A 181 -17.68 -12.57 -2.00
C GLY A 181 -17.97 -11.38 -2.92
N ALA A 182 -17.36 -10.23 -2.65
CA ALA A 182 -17.50 -9.04 -3.50
C ALA A 182 -16.94 -9.25 -4.92
N LEU A 183 -15.79 -9.90 -5.04
CA LEU A 183 -15.19 -10.23 -6.33
C LEU A 183 -16.06 -11.23 -7.13
N LEU A 184 -16.58 -12.27 -6.47
CA LEU A 184 -17.50 -13.20 -7.10
C LEU A 184 -18.80 -12.54 -7.55
N ALA A 185 -19.35 -11.64 -6.72
CA ALA A 185 -20.52 -10.84 -7.09
C ALA A 185 -20.25 -9.93 -8.28
N LEU A 186 -19.09 -9.29 -8.33
CA LEU A 186 -18.68 -8.46 -9.47
C LEU A 186 -18.51 -9.29 -10.75
N ILE A 187 -17.88 -10.45 -10.68
CA ILE A 187 -17.73 -11.36 -11.82
C ILE A 187 -19.11 -11.84 -12.32
N ALA A 188 -20.00 -12.23 -11.39
CA ALA A 188 -21.35 -12.65 -11.76
C ALA A 188 -22.14 -11.51 -12.39
N PHE A 189 -21.99 -10.30 -11.89
CA PHE A 189 -22.61 -9.09 -12.46
C PHE A 189 -22.09 -8.79 -13.87
N THR A 190 -20.76 -8.83 -14.07
CA THR A 190 -20.16 -8.58 -15.42
C THR A 190 -20.56 -9.66 -16.41
N LEU A 191 -20.56 -10.93 -16.03
CA LEU A 191 -21.03 -12.03 -16.91
C LEU A 191 -22.53 -11.94 -17.21
N GLY A 192 -23.35 -11.49 -16.25
CA GLY A 192 -24.77 -11.24 -16.47
C GLY A 192 -25.06 -10.07 -17.41
N LEU A 193 -24.18 -9.05 -17.46
CA LEU A 193 -24.31 -7.94 -18.40
C LEU A 193 -24.01 -8.36 -19.85
N GLU A 194 -23.15 -9.36 -20.09
CA GLU A 194 -22.87 -9.88 -21.43
C GLU A 194 -24.10 -10.57 -22.05
N GLU A 195 -25.00 -11.17 -21.24
CA GLU A 195 -26.25 -11.76 -21.75
C GLU A 195 -27.31 -10.71 -22.13
N ILE A 196 -27.18 -9.46 -21.66
CA ILE A 196 -28.12 -8.36 -21.93
C ILE A 196 -27.80 -7.63 -23.23
N SER A 197 -26.60 -7.78 -23.78
CA SER A 197 -26.20 -7.14 -25.03
C SER A 197 -26.78 -7.88 -26.25
N ASP A 198 -28.07 -7.68 -26.52
CA ASP A 198 -28.68 -8.11 -27.77
C ASP A 198 -28.03 -7.35 -28.92
N PRO A 199 -27.38 -8.03 -29.90
CA PRO A 199 -26.80 -7.36 -31.08
C PRO A 199 -27.84 -6.61 -31.95
N ALA A 200 -29.12 -6.82 -31.70
CA ALA A 200 -30.22 -6.11 -32.31
C ALA A 200 -30.75 -4.91 -31.47
N ALA A 201 -30.10 -4.62 -30.32
CA ALA A 201 -30.53 -3.52 -29.47
C ALA A 201 -30.54 -2.17 -30.21
N PRO A 202 -31.53 -1.30 -29.97
CA PRO A 202 -31.57 0.02 -30.56
C PRO A 202 -30.30 0.83 -30.25
N ALA A 203 -29.81 1.64 -31.18
CA ALA A 203 -28.59 2.45 -30.99
C ALA A 203 -28.63 3.34 -29.75
N VAL A 204 -29.82 3.67 -29.25
CA VAL A 204 -30.02 4.43 -28.01
C VAL A 204 -29.63 3.62 -26.76
N GLU A 205 -29.94 2.33 -26.71
CA GLU A 205 -29.57 1.44 -25.61
C GLU A 205 -28.06 1.26 -25.56
N TYR A 206 -27.44 1.01 -26.70
CA TYR A 206 -25.98 0.91 -26.80
C TYR A 206 -25.26 2.20 -26.34
N ALA A 207 -25.80 3.37 -26.74
CA ALA A 207 -25.25 4.66 -26.31
C ALA A 207 -25.41 4.90 -24.79
N ALA A 208 -26.53 4.45 -24.21
CA ALA A 208 -26.77 4.53 -22.78
C ALA A 208 -25.79 3.63 -21.99
N ASP A 209 -25.56 2.40 -22.44
CA ASP A 209 -24.62 1.46 -21.84
C ASP A 209 -23.19 1.98 -21.89
N LEU A 210 -22.79 2.54 -23.03
CA LEU A 210 -21.47 3.16 -23.19
C LEU A 210 -21.29 4.36 -22.25
N ALA A 211 -22.32 5.20 -22.11
CA ALA A 211 -22.30 6.35 -21.22
C ALA A 211 -22.22 5.91 -19.74
N PHE A 212 -22.96 4.87 -19.36
CA PHE A 212 -22.94 4.31 -18.02
C PHE A 212 -21.58 3.68 -17.70
N SER A 213 -21.02 2.87 -18.59
CA SER A 213 -19.68 2.29 -18.43
C SER A 213 -18.59 3.35 -18.35
N GLY A 214 -18.72 4.43 -19.12
CA GLY A 214 -17.84 5.59 -19.03
C GLY A 214 -17.91 6.29 -17.66
N LEU A 215 -19.12 6.48 -17.15
CA LEU A 215 -19.32 7.04 -15.81
C LEU A 215 -18.70 6.17 -14.73
N GLU A 216 -18.97 4.87 -14.74
CA GLU A 216 -18.39 3.92 -13.80
C GLU A 216 -16.86 3.94 -13.83
N THR A 217 -16.28 3.95 -15.03
CA THR A 217 -14.82 4.01 -15.21
C THR A 217 -14.23 5.27 -14.58
N VAL A 218 -14.83 6.44 -14.80
CA VAL A 218 -14.36 7.71 -14.24
C VAL A 218 -14.48 7.71 -12.72
N VAL A 219 -15.61 7.23 -12.16
CA VAL A 219 -15.81 7.10 -10.71
C VAL A 219 -14.76 6.18 -10.12
N LEU A 220 -14.58 4.99 -10.68
CA LEU A 220 -13.61 4.01 -10.21
C LEU A 220 -12.18 4.56 -10.27
N LEU A 221 -11.81 5.20 -11.38
CA LEU A 221 -10.48 5.77 -11.56
C LEU A 221 -10.18 6.85 -10.52
N ARG A 222 -11.13 7.75 -10.23
CA ARG A 222 -10.94 8.79 -9.21
C ARG A 222 -10.88 8.20 -7.82
N VAL A 223 -11.76 7.26 -7.48
CA VAL A 223 -11.76 6.56 -6.17
C VAL A 223 -10.44 5.83 -5.95
N MET A 224 -9.94 5.11 -6.95
CA MET A 224 -8.67 4.38 -6.86
C MET A 224 -7.47 5.33 -6.75
N LEU A 225 -7.34 6.30 -7.66
CA LEU A 225 -6.15 7.15 -7.73
C LEU A 225 -6.08 8.20 -6.62
N VAL A 226 -7.22 8.80 -6.27
CA VAL A 226 -7.26 9.83 -5.22
C VAL A 226 -7.43 9.20 -3.85
N GLY A 227 -8.49 8.43 -3.64
CA GLY A 227 -8.83 7.91 -2.31
C GLY A 227 -7.90 6.81 -1.82
N LEU A 228 -7.59 5.82 -2.68
CA LEU A 228 -6.76 4.69 -2.26
C LEU A 228 -5.25 4.94 -2.42
N ILE A 229 -4.83 5.88 -3.27
CA ILE A 229 -3.39 6.12 -3.50
C ILE A 229 -2.97 7.48 -2.92
N GLU A 230 -3.44 8.58 -3.49
CA GLU A 230 -2.91 9.91 -3.14
C GLU A 230 -3.18 10.28 -1.69
N GLU A 231 -4.43 10.24 -1.24
CA GLU A 231 -4.80 10.63 0.13
C GLU A 231 -4.15 9.71 1.17
N ARG A 232 -4.05 8.42 0.90
CA ARG A 232 -3.34 7.49 1.79
C ARG A 232 -1.84 7.73 1.83
N ASN A 233 -1.21 8.19 0.75
CA ASN A 233 0.20 8.57 0.76
C ASN A 233 0.49 9.64 1.82
N PHE A 234 -0.41 10.61 2.03
CA PHE A 234 -0.25 11.62 3.09
C PHE A 234 -0.32 11.00 4.49
N ALA A 235 -1.26 10.10 4.74
CA ALA A 235 -1.37 9.40 6.02
C ALA A 235 -0.13 8.55 6.29
N LEU A 236 0.29 7.75 5.33
CA LEU A 236 1.48 6.90 5.40
C LEU A 236 2.75 7.72 5.65
N ALA A 237 2.99 8.77 4.86
CA ALA A 237 4.18 9.61 5.02
C ALA A 237 4.20 10.30 6.39
N ARG A 238 3.06 10.82 6.86
CA ARG A 238 2.95 11.44 8.18
C ARG A 238 3.28 10.44 9.30
N ASN A 239 2.72 9.25 9.25
CA ASN A 239 2.89 8.25 10.30
C ASN A 239 4.29 7.61 10.26
N ILE A 240 4.89 7.39 9.09
CA ILE A 240 6.29 6.96 8.94
C ILE A 240 7.24 8.04 9.50
N ARG A 241 6.99 9.33 9.21
CA ARG A 241 7.75 10.43 9.78
C ARG A 241 7.61 10.49 11.31
N ALA A 242 6.40 10.31 11.85
CA ALA A 242 6.18 10.24 13.29
C ALA A 242 6.97 9.09 13.92
N ALA A 243 6.98 7.91 13.31
CA ALA A 243 7.79 6.79 13.74
C ALA A 243 9.29 7.13 13.72
N SER A 244 9.79 7.80 12.68
CA SER A 244 11.19 8.22 12.60
C SER A 244 11.58 9.21 13.71
N MET A 245 10.68 10.10 14.11
CA MET A 245 10.88 11.03 15.21
C MET A 245 10.83 10.34 16.58
N GLN A 246 9.97 9.33 16.76
CA GLN A 246 9.90 8.53 18.00
C GLN A 246 11.18 7.72 18.24
N VAL A 247 11.82 7.23 17.18
CA VAL A 247 13.13 6.57 17.27
C VAL A 247 14.21 7.55 17.76
N LEU A 248 14.08 8.87 17.49
CA LEU A 248 14.98 9.90 18.03
C LEU A 248 14.82 10.10 19.55
N THR A 249 13.62 9.90 20.07
CA THR A 249 13.28 10.10 21.47
C THR A 249 12.61 8.85 22.05
N PRO A 250 13.35 7.71 22.13
CA PRO A 250 12.75 6.49 22.66
C PRO A 250 12.39 6.67 24.15
N PRO A 251 11.30 6.02 24.63
CA PRO A 251 10.98 5.95 26.02
C PRO A 251 12.16 5.42 26.83
N GLU A 252 12.30 5.87 28.09
CA GLU A 252 13.44 5.56 28.96
C GLU A 252 13.73 4.06 29.07
N ALA A 253 12.67 3.24 29.21
CA ALA A 253 12.75 1.77 29.23
C ALA A 253 13.23 1.13 27.91
N ALA A 254 13.14 1.83 26.78
CA ALA A 254 13.65 1.37 25.49
C ALA A 254 15.12 1.77 25.29
N ARG A 255 15.57 2.88 25.90
CA ARG A 255 16.98 3.30 25.92
C ARG A 255 17.88 2.31 26.67
N GLU A 256 17.39 1.76 27.78
CA GLU A 256 18.09 0.73 28.56
C GLU A 256 18.32 -0.57 27.76
N ARG A 257 17.47 -0.83 26.74
CA ARG A 257 17.58 -1.99 25.84
C ARG A 257 18.33 -1.71 24.54
N GLY A 258 18.96 -0.54 24.41
CA GLY A 258 19.73 -0.17 23.22
C GLY A 258 18.88 0.40 22.06
N ALA A 259 17.58 0.64 22.26
CA ALA A 259 16.75 1.33 21.28
C ALA A 259 17.12 2.82 21.21
N GLY A 260 17.23 3.37 20.03
CA GLY A 260 17.55 4.79 19.82
C GLY A 260 18.98 5.06 19.38
N LYS A 261 19.62 4.09 18.72
CA LYS A 261 20.95 4.30 18.14
C LYS A 261 20.92 5.42 17.10
N ASP A 262 21.87 6.33 17.21
CA ASP A 262 22.07 7.37 16.21
C ASP A 262 22.26 6.74 14.81
N GLY A 263 21.44 7.14 13.86
CA GLY A 263 21.50 6.63 12.49
C GLY A 263 20.63 5.41 12.18
N ALA A 264 19.90 4.84 13.15
CA ALA A 264 19.02 3.70 12.90
C ALA A 264 17.88 4.07 11.93
N ALA A 265 17.62 3.19 10.96
CA ALA A 265 16.64 3.39 9.90
C ALA A 265 15.22 3.02 10.33
N VAL A 266 14.23 3.66 9.73
CA VAL A 266 12.84 3.17 9.74
C VAL A 266 12.61 2.41 8.44
N VAL A 267 12.22 1.13 8.53
CA VAL A 267 11.78 0.34 7.39
C VAL A 267 10.26 0.44 7.28
N ALA A 268 9.76 0.93 6.15
CA ALA A 268 8.32 0.96 5.89
C ALA A 268 7.95 -0.06 4.81
N VAL A 269 7.08 -1.01 5.17
CA VAL A 269 6.55 -2.04 4.28
C VAL A 269 5.21 -1.57 3.73
N LEU A 270 5.16 -1.31 2.43
CA LEU A 270 4.04 -0.64 1.76
C LEU A 270 3.66 -1.38 0.48
N GLY A 271 2.41 -1.23 0.04
CA GLY A 271 2.01 -1.56 -1.32
C GLY A 271 2.85 -0.76 -2.33
N MET A 272 3.31 -1.40 -3.41
CA MET A 272 4.21 -0.78 -4.40
C MET A 272 3.68 0.55 -4.96
N ALA A 273 2.35 0.68 -5.09
CA ALA A 273 1.70 1.89 -5.60
C ALA A 273 1.96 3.15 -4.74
N HIS A 274 2.31 2.97 -3.47
CA HIS A 274 2.56 4.06 -2.52
C HIS A 274 3.99 4.58 -2.53
N LEU A 275 4.97 3.80 -3.03
CA LEU A 275 6.41 4.09 -2.89
C LEU A 275 6.80 5.46 -3.41
N ASN A 276 6.41 5.80 -4.64
CA ASN A 276 6.79 7.05 -5.28
C ASN A 276 6.16 8.26 -4.57
N GLY A 277 4.87 8.16 -4.23
CA GLY A 277 4.14 9.22 -3.53
C GLY A 277 4.67 9.46 -2.12
N VAL A 278 4.84 8.41 -1.34
CA VAL A 278 5.38 8.49 0.03
C VAL A 278 6.82 9.02 0.04
N ARG A 279 7.70 8.49 -0.86
CA ARG A 279 9.06 9.03 -1.01
C ARG A 279 9.04 10.53 -1.28
N LYS A 280 8.24 10.99 -2.24
CA LYS A 280 8.13 12.41 -2.59
C LYS A 280 7.74 13.26 -1.37
N LEU A 281 6.77 12.81 -0.58
CA LEU A 281 6.32 13.52 0.62
C LEU A 281 7.37 13.55 1.73
N LEU A 282 8.15 12.47 1.89
CA LEU A 282 9.20 12.38 2.90
C LEU A 282 10.49 13.12 2.50
N THR A 283 10.77 13.29 1.21
CA THR A 283 11.96 14.00 0.73
C THR A 283 11.74 15.49 0.46
N THR A 284 10.47 15.97 0.48
CA THR A 284 10.15 17.36 0.21
C THR A 284 9.86 18.11 1.51
N SER A 285 10.45 19.30 1.69
CA SER A 285 10.29 20.15 2.88
C SER A 285 8.90 20.81 3.00
N ARG A 286 8.08 20.78 1.96
CA ARG A 286 6.71 21.31 1.99
C ARG A 286 5.87 20.47 2.96
N ALA A 287 5.06 21.17 3.78
CA ALA A 287 4.32 20.61 4.89
C ALA A 287 3.50 19.36 4.53
N VAL A 288 3.79 18.25 5.20
CA VAL A 288 2.90 17.10 5.41
C VAL A 288 2.53 17.11 6.88
#